data_1fb62032c7342a023a7aaf5cee6649db
#
_entry.id   1fb62032c7342a023a7aaf5cee6649db
#
_cell.length_a   1.000
_cell.length_b   1.000
_cell.length_c   1.000
_cell.angle_alpha   90.00
_cell.angle_beta   90.00
_cell.angle_gamma   90.00
#
_symmetry.space_group_name_H-M   'P 1'
#
loop_
_entity.id
_entity.type
_entity.pdbx_description
1 polymer ?
#
loop_
_entity_poly.entity_id
_entity_poly.type
_entity_poly.pdbx_seq_one_letter_code
_entity_poly.pdbx_strand_id
1 'polypeptide(L)'
;DKENTTLKTSQDDNGNLIFYESVRTQAAMASISMEDGHRGEIVALVGGLGEKKVDRGTNRATLPHQTGSTMKPIAAYCLAVDSKIINYSSPMADTPYYLKSDHQVLDTDRCLKLGLSTDKYNAANQSRDDVWRDWPTNYGGAGGDGATMLVYDALRRSYNTIAVWIGSYVGAEELFSFAHDTLNCPY
;
A
#
# COMPACT_ATOMS: atom_id res chain seq x y z
N ASP A 1 -17.81 -5.02 -13.87
CA ASP A 1 -17.48 -6.03 -14.89
C ASP A 1 -18.55 -7.13 -14.89
N LYS A 2 -19.63 -6.93 -15.68
CA LYS A 2 -20.82 -7.80 -15.66
C LYS A 2 -20.52 -9.27 -16.00
N GLU A 3 -19.43 -9.54 -16.68
CA GLU A 3 -19.06 -10.89 -17.11
C GLU A 3 -18.54 -11.77 -15.97
N ASN A 4 -18.05 -11.16 -14.89
CA ASN A 4 -17.49 -11.85 -13.76
C ASN A 4 -18.37 -11.79 -12.52
N THR A 5 -19.58 -11.26 -12.67
CA THR A 5 -20.52 -11.12 -11.56
C THR A 5 -21.58 -12.21 -11.67
N THR A 6 -21.79 -12.94 -10.58
CA THR A 6 -22.85 -13.93 -10.44
C THR A 6 -23.75 -13.51 -9.30
N LEU A 7 -25.04 -13.39 -9.56
CA LEU A 7 -26.01 -13.16 -8.51
C LEU A 7 -26.16 -14.45 -7.69
N LYS A 8 -25.94 -14.33 -6.38
CA LYS A 8 -26.14 -15.42 -5.42
C LYS A 8 -27.19 -15.02 -4.40
N THR A 9 -27.82 -16.02 -3.82
CA THR A 9 -28.79 -15.85 -2.75
C THR A 9 -28.31 -16.55 -1.49
N SER A 10 -28.54 -15.94 -0.34
CA SER A 10 -28.47 -16.57 0.98
C SER A 10 -29.71 -16.21 1.78
N GLN A 11 -29.88 -16.82 2.94
CA GLN A 11 -30.92 -16.41 3.89
C GLN A 11 -30.24 -15.79 5.12
N ASP A 12 -30.85 -14.73 5.66
CA ASP A 12 -30.47 -14.19 6.96
C ASP A 12 -30.99 -15.09 8.12
N ASP A 13 -30.61 -14.74 9.34
CA ASP A 13 -31.05 -15.49 10.55
C ASP A 13 -32.56 -15.46 10.79
N ASN A 14 -33.29 -14.60 10.09
CA ASN A 14 -34.75 -14.48 10.14
C ASN A 14 -35.44 -15.18 8.95
N GLY A 15 -34.69 -15.83 8.08
CA GLY A 15 -35.18 -16.54 6.91
C GLY A 15 -35.48 -15.67 5.69
N ASN A 16 -35.13 -14.37 5.69
CA ASN A 16 -35.30 -13.50 4.55
C ASN A 16 -34.24 -13.78 3.49
N LEU A 17 -34.62 -13.73 2.22
CA LEU A 17 -33.68 -13.87 1.11
C LEU A 17 -32.82 -12.61 0.96
N ILE A 18 -31.50 -12.81 1.04
CA ILE A 18 -30.49 -11.79 0.72
C ILE A 18 -29.93 -12.09 -0.64
N PHE A 19 -29.97 -11.10 -1.52
CA PHE A 19 -29.33 -11.16 -2.84
C PHE A 19 -28.01 -10.42 -2.78
N TYR A 20 -26.91 -11.05 -3.23
CA TYR A 20 -25.60 -10.42 -3.31
C TYR A 20 -24.89 -10.79 -4.60
N GLU A 21 -24.08 -9.85 -5.08
CA GLU A 21 -23.25 -10.07 -6.24
C GLU A 21 -21.94 -10.75 -5.80
N SER A 22 -21.66 -11.91 -6.36
CA SER A 22 -20.37 -12.58 -6.19
C SER A 22 -19.50 -12.29 -7.40
N VAL A 23 -18.44 -11.51 -7.20
CA VAL A 23 -17.47 -11.22 -8.25
C VAL A 23 -16.41 -12.33 -8.30
N ARG A 24 -16.22 -12.91 -9.47
CA ARG A 24 -15.16 -13.91 -9.68
C ARG A 24 -13.79 -13.24 -9.61
N THR A 25 -12.91 -13.77 -8.76
CA THR A 25 -11.51 -13.32 -8.72
C THR A 25 -10.88 -13.43 -10.10
N GLN A 26 -10.22 -12.36 -10.52
CA GLN A 26 -9.50 -12.28 -11.78
C GLN A 26 -8.01 -12.03 -11.53
N ALA A 27 -7.19 -12.40 -12.50
CA ALA A 27 -5.79 -12.06 -12.52
C ALA A 27 -5.36 -11.72 -13.94
N ALA A 28 -4.36 -10.90 -14.06
CA ALA A 28 -3.72 -10.54 -15.31
C ALA A 28 -2.21 -10.61 -15.15
N MET A 29 -1.49 -10.79 -16.24
CA MET A 29 -0.04 -10.89 -16.22
C MET A 29 0.55 -10.25 -17.47
N ALA A 30 1.66 -9.53 -17.31
CA ALA A 30 2.53 -9.12 -18.38
C ALA A 30 3.92 -9.72 -18.14
N SER A 31 4.54 -10.25 -19.18
CA SER A 31 5.93 -10.69 -19.18
C SER A 31 6.75 -9.73 -20.02
N ILE A 32 7.85 -9.26 -19.47
CA ILE A 32 8.71 -8.24 -20.08
C ILE A 32 10.09 -8.84 -20.32
N SER A 33 10.64 -8.62 -21.49
CA SER A 33 12.02 -9.05 -21.81
C SER A 33 13.05 -8.26 -21.01
N MET A 34 14.05 -8.97 -20.54
CA MET A 34 15.25 -8.39 -19.93
C MET A 34 16.50 -8.65 -20.80
N GLU A 35 16.31 -9.24 -21.99
CA GLU A 35 17.40 -9.52 -22.94
C GLU A 35 17.96 -8.22 -23.52
N ASP A 36 19.27 -8.21 -23.78
CA ASP A 36 19.91 -7.06 -24.40
C ASP A 36 19.37 -6.81 -25.80
N GLY A 37 19.04 -5.57 -26.10
CA GLY A 37 18.38 -5.15 -27.33
C GLY A 37 16.85 -5.27 -27.34
N HIS A 38 16.26 -6.04 -26.42
CA HIS A 38 14.82 -6.25 -26.28
C HIS A 38 14.28 -5.88 -24.87
N ARG A 39 15.12 -5.24 -24.08
CA ARG A 39 14.79 -4.89 -22.69
C ARG A 39 13.58 -3.95 -22.62
N GLY A 40 12.57 -4.37 -21.87
CA GLY A 40 11.32 -3.61 -21.72
C GLY A 40 10.22 -3.99 -22.73
N GLU A 41 10.50 -4.83 -23.72
CA GLU A 41 9.47 -5.32 -24.63
C GLU A 41 8.52 -6.31 -23.95
N ILE A 42 7.23 -6.16 -24.21
CA ILE A 42 6.21 -7.09 -23.70
C ILE A 42 6.21 -8.34 -24.58
N VAL A 43 6.65 -9.47 -24.05
CA VAL A 43 6.72 -10.75 -24.77
C VAL A 43 5.49 -11.62 -24.56
N ALA A 44 4.72 -11.40 -23.48
CA ALA A 44 3.45 -12.06 -23.25
C ALA A 44 2.51 -11.17 -22.43
N LEU A 45 1.23 -11.26 -22.71
CA LEU A 45 0.19 -10.50 -22.03
C LEU A 45 -1.05 -11.36 -21.84
N VAL A 46 -1.50 -11.51 -20.61
CA VAL A 46 -2.74 -12.22 -20.25
C VAL A 46 -3.66 -11.27 -19.49
N GLY A 47 -4.80 -10.96 -20.07
CA GLY A 47 -5.72 -9.93 -19.56
C GLY A 47 -6.79 -10.43 -18.59
N GLY A 48 -6.84 -11.72 -18.27
CA GLY A 48 -7.83 -12.29 -17.33
C GLY A 48 -7.75 -13.80 -17.22
N LEU A 49 -8.48 -14.36 -16.26
CA LEU A 49 -8.59 -15.80 -16.03
C LEU A 49 -9.83 -16.38 -16.70
N GLY A 50 -9.70 -17.63 -17.15
CA GLY A 50 -10.78 -18.43 -17.73
C GLY A 50 -10.95 -18.26 -19.23
N GLU A 51 -11.99 -18.87 -19.77
CA GLU A 51 -12.31 -18.84 -21.20
C GLU A 51 -12.80 -17.44 -21.60
N LYS A 52 -12.27 -16.94 -22.71
CA LYS A 52 -12.75 -15.70 -23.34
C LYS A 52 -14.09 -15.95 -24.02
N LYS A 53 -15.15 -15.32 -23.52
CA LYS A 53 -16.52 -15.48 -24.00
C LYS A 53 -17.01 -14.36 -24.90
N VAL A 54 -16.32 -13.23 -24.92
CA VAL A 54 -16.68 -12.05 -25.71
C VAL A 54 -15.47 -11.50 -26.45
N ASP A 55 -15.70 -10.97 -27.65
CA ASP A 55 -14.68 -10.23 -28.37
C ASP A 55 -14.49 -8.84 -27.74
N ARG A 56 -13.25 -8.36 -27.74
CA ARG A 56 -12.87 -7.07 -27.14
C ARG A 56 -13.21 -6.93 -25.66
N GLY A 57 -13.20 -8.05 -24.92
CA GLY A 57 -13.36 -8.05 -23.48
C GLY A 57 -12.25 -7.27 -22.75
N THR A 58 -12.46 -6.99 -21.49
CA THR A 58 -11.54 -6.21 -20.65
C THR A 58 -10.17 -6.85 -20.55
N ASN A 59 -9.13 -6.12 -20.93
CA ASN A 59 -7.74 -6.50 -20.69
C ASN A 59 -7.26 -5.87 -19.38
N ARG A 60 -7.27 -6.63 -18.29
CA ARG A 60 -6.89 -6.15 -16.95
C ARG A 60 -5.40 -5.88 -16.80
N ALA A 61 -4.56 -6.45 -17.67
CA ALA A 61 -3.13 -6.18 -17.65
C ALA A 61 -2.76 -4.75 -18.08
N THR A 62 -3.70 -4.05 -18.77
CA THR A 62 -3.51 -2.68 -19.23
C THR A 62 -4.34 -1.65 -18.47
N LEU A 63 -5.08 -2.09 -17.44
CA LEU A 63 -5.85 -1.19 -16.60
C LEU A 63 -5.03 -0.74 -15.38
N PRO A 64 -5.21 0.51 -14.93
CA PRO A 64 -4.63 0.96 -13.68
C PRO A 64 -5.16 0.15 -12.48
N HIS A 65 -4.26 -0.30 -11.63
CA HIS A 65 -4.58 -1.01 -10.40
C HIS A 65 -3.80 -0.42 -9.24
N GLN A 66 -4.34 -0.54 -8.03
CA GLN A 66 -3.60 -0.22 -6.83
C GLN A 66 -2.43 -1.19 -6.66
N THR A 67 -1.23 -0.67 -6.58
CA THR A 67 0.01 -1.44 -6.45
C THR A 67 0.20 -2.01 -5.05
N GLY A 68 -0.40 -1.38 -4.04
CA GLY A 68 -0.20 -1.74 -2.65
C GLY A 68 1.29 -1.71 -2.27
N SER A 69 1.71 -2.66 -1.45
CA SER A 69 3.09 -2.74 -0.94
C SER A 69 4.16 -3.05 -1.98
N THR A 70 3.79 -3.43 -3.19
CA THR A 70 4.77 -3.61 -4.28
C THR A 70 5.41 -2.30 -4.71
N MET A 71 4.79 -1.17 -4.38
CA MET A 71 5.36 0.15 -4.64
C MET A 71 6.47 0.56 -3.67
N LYS A 72 6.54 -0.03 -2.47
CA LYS A 72 7.54 0.32 -1.45
C LYS A 72 8.99 0.26 -1.95
N PRO A 73 9.45 -0.89 -2.51
CA PRO A 73 10.83 -0.96 -2.99
C PRO A 73 11.12 0.05 -4.10
N ILE A 74 10.15 0.34 -4.95
CA ILE A 74 10.32 1.21 -6.11
C ILE A 74 10.34 2.68 -5.68
N ALA A 75 9.28 3.15 -5.02
CA ALA A 75 9.13 4.58 -4.73
C ALA A 75 9.98 5.03 -3.54
N ALA A 76 9.90 4.36 -2.37
CA ALA A 76 10.55 4.84 -1.16
C ALA A 76 11.99 4.34 -1.01
N TYR A 77 12.17 3.01 -1.04
CA TYR A 77 13.47 2.43 -0.72
C TYR A 77 14.52 2.68 -1.80
N CYS A 78 14.15 2.60 -3.08
CA CYS A 78 15.07 2.83 -4.19
C CYS A 78 15.67 4.24 -4.12
N LEU A 79 14.85 5.27 -4.01
CA LEU A 79 15.30 6.66 -3.90
C LEU A 79 16.13 6.92 -2.65
N ALA A 80 15.71 6.39 -1.51
CA ALA A 80 16.44 6.57 -0.26
C ALA A 80 17.83 5.93 -0.27
N VAL A 81 17.98 4.78 -0.94
CA VAL A 81 19.26 4.12 -1.14
C VAL A 81 20.12 4.88 -2.15
N ASP A 82 19.56 5.29 -3.28
CA ASP A 82 20.26 6.04 -4.33
C ASP A 82 20.78 7.38 -3.81
N SER A 83 19.94 8.09 -3.05
CA SER A 83 20.28 9.36 -2.39
C SER A 83 21.19 9.18 -1.16
N LYS A 84 21.60 7.95 -0.84
CA LYS A 84 22.47 7.61 0.31
C LYS A 84 21.89 8.03 1.69
N ILE A 85 20.59 8.21 1.77
CA ILE A 85 19.88 8.48 3.03
C ILE A 85 19.91 7.24 3.92
N ILE A 86 19.74 6.06 3.33
CA ILE A 86 19.82 4.76 3.99
C ILE A 86 20.66 3.78 3.16
N ASN A 87 21.01 2.67 3.78
CA ASN A 87 21.49 1.48 3.11
C ASN A 87 20.77 0.23 3.67
N TYR A 88 21.02 -0.94 3.10
CA TYR A 88 20.37 -2.17 3.52
C TYR A 88 20.55 -2.54 5.00
N SER A 89 21.68 -2.12 5.58
CA SER A 89 22.02 -2.40 6.99
C SER A 89 21.70 -1.23 7.93
N SER A 90 21.08 -0.18 7.44
CA SER A 90 20.66 0.94 8.30
C SER A 90 19.66 0.45 9.35
N PRO A 91 19.88 0.72 10.66
CA PRO A 91 18.92 0.42 11.70
C PRO A 91 17.82 1.46 11.70
N MET A 92 16.57 1.03 11.84
CA MET A 92 15.41 1.90 11.98
C MET A 92 14.48 1.39 13.07
N ALA A 93 13.91 2.30 13.83
CA ALA A 93 12.91 1.97 14.84
C ALA A 93 11.54 1.76 14.16
N ASP A 94 10.85 0.69 14.53
CA ASP A 94 9.49 0.42 14.10
C ASP A 94 8.49 1.22 14.92
N THR A 95 8.50 2.53 14.74
CA THR A 95 7.64 3.47 15.45
C THR A 95 6.61 4.06 14.50
N PRO A 96 5.31 3.97 14.80
CA PRO A 96 4.29 4.62 13.98
C PRO A 96 4.33 6.14 14.14
N TYR A 97 3.80 6.85 13.16
CA TYR A 97 3.30 8.20 13.34
C TYR A 97 1.93 8.18 14.03
N TYR A 98 1.44 9.35 14.40
CA TYR A 98 0.07 9.53 14.88
C TYR A 98 -0.78 10.22 13.83
N LEU A 99 -1.99 9.72 13.64
CA LEU A 99 -2.96 10.28 12.71
C LEU A 99 -4.21 10.73 13.48
N LYS A 100 -4.56 11.99 13.34
CA LYS A 100 -5.77 12.59 13.86
C LYS A 100 -6.96 12.42 12.89
N SER A 101 -8.16 12.66 13.38
CA SER A 101 -9.39 12.56 12.58
C SER A 101 -9.41 13.48 11.35
N ASP A 102 -8.72 14.62 11.40
CA ASP A 102 -8.54 15.55 10.29
C ASP A 102 -7.40 15.17 9.33
N HIS A 103 -6.84 13.99 9.46
CA HIS A 103 -5.73 13.45 8.68
C HIS A 103 -4.37 14.14 8.87
N GLN A 104 -4.23 14.99 9.87
CA GLN A 104 -2.91 15.46 10.25
C GLN A 104 -2.04 14.30 10.74
N VAL A 105 -0.80 14.27 10.29
CA VAL A 105 0.19 13.26 10.68
C VAL A 105 1.26 13.92 11.53
N LEU A 106 1.50 13.38 12.72
CA LEU A 106 2.54 13.85 13.63
C LEU A 106 3.37 12.67 14.14
N ASP A 107 4.64 12.90 14.38
CA ASP A 107 5.47 12.00 15.15
C ASP A 107 5.24 12.18 16.67
N THR A 108 5.72 11.22 17.46
CA THR A 108 5.59 11.23 18.92
C THR A 108 6.16 12.50 19.54
N ASP A 109 7.34 12.94 19.11
CA ASP A 109 8.01 14.10 19.68
C ASP A 109 7.21 15.38 19.45
N ARG A 110 6.59 15.50 18.29
CA ARG A 110 5.77 16.65 17.97
C ARG A 110 4.45 16.65 18.74
N CYS A 111 3.83 15.47 18.93
CA CYS A 111 2.67 15.33 19.80
C CYS A 111 2.98 15.78 21.23
N LEU A 112 4.09 15.33 21.82
CA LEU A 112 4.51 15.71 23.16
C LEU A 112 4.81 17.21 23.28
N LYS A 113 5.49 17.81 22.30
CA LYS A 113 5.78 19.25 22.28
C LYS A 113 4.52 20.12 22.18
N LEU A 114 3.48 19.62 21.52
CA LEU A 114 2.20 20.30 21.41
C LEU A 114 1.27 20.02 22.60
N GLY A 115 1.68 19.19 23.57
CA GLY A 115 0.85 18.80 24.71
C GLY A 115 -0.36 17.95 24.34
N LEU A 116 -0.31 17.26 23.19
CA LEU A 116 -1.38 16.39 22.72
C LEU A 116 -1.33 15.04 23.46
N SER A 117 -2.51 14.45 23.68
CA SER A 117 -2.61 13.11 24.23
C SER A 117 -2.01 12.09 23.27
N THR A 118 -1.20 11.17 23.79
CA THR A 118 -0.67 10.02 23.05
C THR A 118 -1.51 8.77 23.26
N ASP A 119 -2.70 8.91 23.88
CA ASP A 119 -3.61 7.79 24.06
C ASP A 119 -4.05 7.23 22.70
N LYS A 120 -4.02 5.91 22.59
CA LYS A 120 -4.43 5.26 21.35
C LYS A 120 -5.91 5.48 21.09
N TYR A 121 -6.24 5.72 19.83
CA TYR A 121 -7.60 5.83 19.38
C TYR A 121 -8.37 4.51 19.62
N ASN A 122 -9.54 4.61 20.22
CA ASN A 122 -10.46 3.50 20.46
C ASN A 122 -11.92 3.97 20.42
N ALA A 123 -12.88 3.06 20.51
CA ALA A 123 -14.31 3.39 20.41
C ALA A 123 -14.79 4.36 21.51
N ALA A 124 -14.15 4.39 22.68
CA ALA A 124 -14.54 5.27 23.78
C ALA A 124 -14.03 6.71 23.61
N ASN A 125 -12.94 6.91 22.87
CA ASN A 125 -12.32 8.22 22.71
C ASN A 125 -12.35 8.76 21.28
N GLN A 126 -13.03 8.10 20.34
CA GLN A 126 -13.06 8.48 18.93
C GLN A 126 -13.63 9.87 18.64
N SER A 127 -14.36 10.46 19.57
CA SER A 127 -14.89 11.83 19.44
C SER A 127 -14.00 12.91 20.02
N ARG A 128 -12.85 12.55 20.63
CA ARG A 128 -11.92 13.51 21.22
C ARG A 128 -10.94 14.00 20.13
N ASP A 129 -10.83 15.30 20.00
CA ASP A 129 -9.96 15.94 19.00
C ASP A 129 -8.46 15.86 19.35
N ASP A 130 -8.14 15.59 20.61
CA ASP A 130 -6.77 15.48 21.12
C ASP A 130 -6.21 14.05 21.05
N VAL A 131 -6.99 13.08 20.59
CA VAL A 131 -6.58 11.68 20.52
C VAL A 131 -6.12 11.31 19.12
N TRP A 132 -5.02 10.61 19.08
CA TRP A 132 -4.35 10.16 17.85
C TRP A 132 -4.32 8.64 17.80
N ARG A 133 -4.42 8.10 16.61
CA ARG A 133 -4.22 6.67 16.36
C ARG A 133 -2.84 6.43 15.76
N ASP A 134 -2.26 5.28 16.06
CA ASP A 134 -1.04 4.82 15.40
C ASP A 134 -1.27 4.73 13.89
N TRP A 135 -0.38 5.34 13.10
CA TRP A 135 -0.41 5.31 11.65
C TRP A 135 1.02 5.37 11.08
N PRO A 136 1.31 4.59 10.05
CA PRO A 136 0.51 3.46 9.57
C PRO A 136 0.59 2.28 10.55
N THR A 137 -0.34 1.33 10.42
CA THR A 137 -0.23 0.03 11.09
C THR A 137 0.41 -0.98 10.17
N ASN A 138 1.22 -1.89 10.72
CA ASN A 138 1.76 -3.01 9.99
C ASN A 138 0.71 -4.10 9.78
N TYR A 139 0.88 -4.94 8.76
CA TYR A 139 -0.06 -6.03 8.46
C TYR A 139 -0.18 -6.98 9.67
N GLY A 140 -1.42 -7.34 9.99
CA GLY A 140 -1.71 -8.22 11.12
C GLY A 140 -1.47 -7.58 12.50
N GLY A 141 -1.27 -6.26 12.59
CA GLY A 141 -0.98 -5.57 13.85
C GLY A 141 0.42 -5.88 14.41
N ALA A 142 1.31 -6.43 13.59
CA ALA A 142 2.68 -6.75 14.02
C ALA A 142 3.53 -5.47 14.17
N GLY A 143 4.37 -5.42 15.19
CA GLY A 143 5.30 -4.33 15.41
C GLY A 143 4.65 -3.03 15.89
N GLY A 144 5.31 -1.91 15.61
CA GLY A 144 4.87 -0.59 16.09
C GLY A 144 5.24 -0.33 17.55
N ASP A 145 6.14 -1.15 18.10
CA ASP A 145 6.59 -1.12 19.51
C ASP A 145 7.91 -0.37 19.72
N GLY A 146 8.45 0.23 18.66
CA GLY A 146 9.73 0.93 18.68
C GLY A 146 10.95 0.01 18.57
N ALA A 147 10.77 -1.29 18.37
CA ALA A 147 11.88 -2.21 18.18
C ALA A 147 12.73 -1.83 16.96
N THR A 148 14.05 -1.85 17.14
CA THR A 148 14.97 -1.55 16.03
C THR A 148 15.16 -2.77 15.15
N MET A 149 15.04 -2.56 13.82
CA MET A 149 15.36 -3.57 12.81
C MET A 149 16.15 -2.98 11.65
N LEU A 150 16.76 -3.84 10.86
CA LEU A 150 17.49 -3.39 9.68
C LEU A 150 16.55 -3.13 8.49
N VAL A 151 16.89 -2.18 7.65
CA VAL A 151 16.10 -1.78 6.49
C VAL A 151 15.75 -2.97 5.58
N TYR A 152 16.70 -3.88 5.31
CA TYR A 152 16.42 -5.05 4.48
C TYR A 152 15.34 -5.97 5.11
N ASP A 153 15.35 -6.11 6.42
CA ASP A 153 14.40 -6.97 7.14
C ASP A 153 13.02 -6.32 7.21
N ALA A 154 12.97 -5.00 7.37
CA ALA A 154 11.74 -4.22 7.28
C ALA A 154 11.09 -4.33 5.90
N LEU A 155 11.88 -4.24 4.82
CA LEU A 155 11.40 -4.41 3.46
C LEU A 155 10.89 -5.84 3.23
N ARG A 156 11.67 -6.85 3.64
CA ARG A 156 11.30 -8.27 3.53
C ARG A 156 9.98 -8.59 4.22
N ARG A 157 9.73 -7.99 5.38
CA ARG A 157 8.48 -8.14 6.15
C ARG A 157 7.40 -7.15 5.72
N SER A 158 7.71 -6.26 4.78
CA SER A 158 6.78 -5.26 4.27
C SER A 158 6.21 -4.33 5.36
N TYR A 159 7.03 -3.89 6.30
CA TYR A 159 6.60 -2.98 7.36
C TYR A 159 6.21 -1.61 6.80
N ASN A 160 5.00 -1.17 7.15
CA ASN A 160 4.45 0.10 6.69
C ASN A 160 5.06 1.28 7.44
N THR A 161 5.26 1.15 8.73
CA THR A 161 5.87 2.15 9.61
C THR A 161 7.21 2.62 9.06
N ILE A 162 8.12 1.69 8.85
CA ILE A 162 9.47 1.99 8.34
C ILE A 162 9.42 2.52 6.90
N ALA A 163 8.54 2.00 6.05
CA ALA A 163 8.39 2.52 4.69
C ALA A 163 7.94 3.99 4.68
N VAL A 164 7.04 4.38 5.58
CA VAL A 164 6.58 5.77 5.72
C VAL A 164 7.71 6.67 6.26
N TRP A 165 8.49 6.22 7.25
CA TRP A 165 9.66 6.96 7.72
C TRP A 165 10.68 7.18 6.60
N ILE A 166 11.01 6.14 5.85
CA ILE A 166 11.92 6.25 4.69
C ILE A 166 11.37 7.26 3.69
N GLY A 167 10.08 7.17 3.35
CA GLY A 167 9.43 8.11 2.46
C GLY A 167 9.46 9.56 2.97
N SER A 168 9.32 9.75 4.28
CA SER A 168 9.40 11.09 4.89
C SER A 168 10.82 11.68 4.84
N TYR A 169 11.85 10.85 4.90
CA TYR A 169 13.24 11.31 4.74
C TYR A 169 13.57 11.69 3.30
N VAL A 170 13.01 11.00 2.33
CA VAL A 170 13.13 11.35 0.91
C VAL A 170 12.38 12.64 0.62
N GLY A 171 11.17 12.77 1.13
CA GLY A 171 10.26 13.88 0.87
C GLY A 171 9.18 13.56 -0.15
N ALA A 172 7.98 14.11 0.07
CA ALA A 172 6.81 13.81 -0.75
C ALA A 172 6.96 14.31 -2.20
N GLU A 173 7.61 15.45 -2.39
CA GLU A 173 7.84 16.04 -3.72
C GLU A 173 8.77 15.15 -4.56
N GLU A 174 9.86 14.71 -3.99
CA GLU A 174 10.82 13.81 -4.65
C GLU A 174 10.19 12.46 -5.00
N LEU A 175 9.40 11.90 -4.07
CA LEU A 175 8.66 10.65 -4.32
C LEU A 175 7.67 10.82 -5.46
N PHE A 176 6.95 11.93 -5.48
CA PHE A 176 5.98 12.24 -6.53
C PHE A 176 6.67 12.42 -7.89
N SER A 177 7.71 13.26 -7.95
CA SER A 177 8.45 13.51 -9.21
C SER A 177 9.05 12.23 -9.75
N PHE A 178 9.61 11.38 -8.89
CA PHE A 178 10.13 10.09 -9.33
C PHE A 178 9.04 9.19 -9.90
N ALA A 179 7.92 9.05 -9.21
CA ALA A 179 6.82 8.21 -9.68
C ALA A 179 6.21 8.75 -10.98
N HIS A 180 5.99 10.07 -11.07
CA HIS A 180 5.35 10.71 -12.20
C HIS A 180 6.30 10.88 -13.39
N ASP A 181 7.47 11.54 -13.17
CA ASP A 181 8.33 12.00 -14.25
C ASP A 181 9.31 10.91 -14.72
N THR A 182 9.76 10.05 -13.80
CA THR A 182 10.73 8.99 -14.10
C THR A 182 10.08 7.66 -14.44
N LEU A 183 9.08 7.24 -13.64
CA LEU A 183 8.39 5.97 -13.85
C LEU A 183 7.15 6.10 -14.74
N ASN A 184 6.75 7.33 -15.10
CA ASN A 184 5.57 7.61 -15.91
C ASN A 184 4.29 6.91 -15.35
N CYS A 185 4.17 6.90 -14.02
CA CYS A 185 3.00 6.35 -13.36
C CYS A 185 1.83 7.32 -13.54
N PRO A 186 0.69 6.89 -14.11
CA PRO A 186 -0.51 7.71 -14.16
C PRO A 186 -1.10 7.88 -12.75
N TYR A 187 -1.84 8.97 -12.55
CA TYR A 187 -2.59 9.24 -11.31
C TYR A 187 -3.73 8.26 -11.11
#